data_4606c20b1b372ad7bf52db6308278ba1
#
_entry.id   4606c20b1b372ad7bf52db6308278ba1
#
_cell.length_a   1.000
_cell.length_b   1.000
_cell.length_c   1.000
_cell.angle_alpha   90.00
_cell.angle_beta   90.00
_cell.angle_gamma   90.00
#
_symmetry.space_group_name_H-M   'P 1'
#
loop_
_entity.id
_entity.type
_entity.pdbx_description
1 polymer ?
#
loop_
_entity_poly.entity_id
_entity_poly.type
_entity_poly.pdbx_seq_one_letter_code
_entity_poly.pdbx_strand_id
1 'polypeptide(L)'
;MSLSLDATFLKAIEANDAIMSIIGGRRWCTAAPMPEESFLENVDVPYIIVKFDGFTVDSETKDDSFDSGDDTVQIGITVTGKSNEQLDDLVSRVRRAIHSYMIDHADEEGIPYSTRPSGGRKYYDEDKPCFGIDLAYQCAATFNLEDEDEQEE
;
A
#
# COMPACT_ATOMS: atom_id res chain seq x y z
N MET A 1 15.29 -5.74 -2.00
CA MET A 1 13.88 -5.30 -2.04
C MET A 1 13.00 -6.34 -1.37
N SER A 2 12.10 -5.88 -0.59
CA SER A 2 11.27 -6.74 0.23
C SER A 2 9.88 -6.96 -0.40
N LEU A 3 9.34 -8.16 -0.24
CA LEU A 3 7.93 -8.42 -0.56
C LEU A 3 6.98 -7.79 0.46
N SER A 4 7.51 -7.00 1.38
CA SER A 4 6.74 -6.29 2.41
C SER A 4 6.51 -4.81 2.06
N LEU A 5 6.43 -4.48 0.79
CA LEU A 5 6.22 -3.10 0.35
C LEU A 5 4.88 -2.53 0.87
N ASP A 6 3.89 -3.39 1.08
CA ASP A 6 2.65 -3.00 1.72
C ASP A 6 2.87 -2.43 3.13
N ALA A 7 3.81 -3.01 3.89
CA ALA A 7 4.17 -2.47 5.20
C ALA A 7 4.79 -1.08 5.09
N THR A 8 5.57 -0.84 4.04
CA THR A 8 6.16 0.48 3.78
C THR A 8 5.06 1.52 3.50
N PHE A 9 4.08 1.15 2.70
CA PHE A 9 2.93 2.01 2.45
C PHE A 9 2.15 2.31 3.73
N LEU A 10 1.98 1.30 4.58
CA LEU A 10 1.30 1.51 5.86
C LEU A 10 2.08 2.47 6.75
N LYS A 11 3.41 2.38 6.78
CA LYS A 11 4.25 3.33 7.52
C LYS A 11 4.08 4.76 7.01
N ALA A 12 3.95 4.93 5.69
CA ALA A 12 3.69 6.24 5.11
C ALA A 12 2.39 6.84 5.63
N ILE A 13 1.35 6.03 5.72
CA ILE A 13 0.05 6.45 6.25
C ILE A 13 0.15 6.77 7.74
N GLU A 14 0.83 5.92 8.51
CA GLU A 14 1.00 6.09 9.95
C GLU A 14 1.83 7.33 10.30
N ALA A 15 2.68 7.78 9.40
CA ALA A 15 3.47 8.99 9.61
C ALA A 15 2.64 10.27 9.48
N ASN A 16 1.40 10.18 9.01
CA ASN A 16 0.52 11.33 8.85
C ASN A 16 -0.44 11.43 10.05
N ASP A 17 -0.20 12.42 10.91
CA ASP A 17 -0.97 12.59 12.15
C ASP A 17 -2.45 12.89 11.87
N ALA A 18 -2.75 13.61 10.81
CA ALA A 18 -4.14 13.94 10.45
C ALA A 18 -4.92 12.68 10.10
N ILE A 19 -4.32 11.76 9.34
CA ILE A 19 -4.95 10.48 9.03
C ILE A 19 -5.15 9.68 10.30
N MET A 20 -4.10 9.59 11.12
CA MET A 20 -4.14 8.79 12.34
C MET A 20 -5.17 9.32 13.36
N SER A 21 -5.41 10.62 13.38
CA SER A 21 -6.44 11.19 14.25
C SER A 21 -7.86 10.79 13.81
N ILE A 22 -8.03 10.46 12.53
CA ILE A 22 -9.34 10.06 11.97
C ILE A 22 -9.58 8.56 12.13
N ILE A 23 -8.58 7.73 11.76
CA ILE A 23 -8.76 6.27 11.75
C ILE A 23 -8.28 5.57 13.02
N GLY A 24 -7.36 6.19 13.76
CA GLY A 24 -6.80 5.58 14.98
C GLY A 24 -6.16 4.23 14.68
N GLY A 25 -6.58 3.19 15.41
CA GLY A 25 -6.06 1.84 15.22
C GLY A 25 -6.69 1.05 14.09
N ARG A 26 -7.62 1.61 13.35
CA ARG A 26 -8.35 0.91 12.29
C ARG A 26 -7.57 0.92 10.98
N ARG A 27 -6.41 0.26 11.01
CA ARG A 27 -5.54 0.14 9.85
C ARG A 27 -4.84 -1.21 9.86
N TRP A 28 -4.75 -1.83 8.69
CA TRP A 28 -4.12 -3.15 8.54
C TRP A 28 -3.36 -3.24 7.23
N CYS A 29 -2.46 -4.21 7.14
CA CYS A 29 -1.79 -4.53 5.87
C CYS A 29 -1.56 -6.04 5.77
N THR A 30 -1.34 -6.52 4.54
CA THR A 30 -1.15 -7.95 4.30
C THR A 30 0.19 -8.49 4.83
N ALA A 31 1.15 -7.62 5.14
CA ALA A 31 2.42 -8.02 5.76
C ALA A 31 2.25 -8.42 7.23
N ALA A 32 1.12 -8.09 7.85
CA ALA A 32 0.79 -8.45 9.23
C ALA A 32 -0.47 -9.31 9.21
N PRO A 33 -0.76 -10.04 10.30
CA PRO A 33 -1.99 -10.82 10.35
C PRO A 33 -3.21 -9.95 10.11
N MET A 34 -3.99 -10.30 9.10
CA MET A 34 -5.23 -9.60 8.76
C MET A 34 -6.37 -10.14 9.63
N PRO A 35 -7.28 -9.28 10.08
CA PRO A 35 -8.46 -9.73 10.79
C PRO A 35 -9.36 -10.57 9.86
N GLU A 36 -10.15 -11.44 10.45
CA GLU A 36 -11.12 -12.22 9.68
C GLU A 36 -12.16 -11.31 9.04
N GLU A 37 -12.73 -11.75 7.93
CA GLU A 37 -13.75 -11.00 7.21
C GLU A 37 -14.92 -10.59 8.11
N SER A 38 -15.36 -11.50 9.00
CA SER A 38 -16.43 -11.22 9.94
C SER A 38 -16.08 -10.07 10.89
N PHE A 39 -14.81 -9.94 11.24
CA PHE A 39 -14.35 -8.79 12.06
C PHE A 39 -14.48 -7.49 11.28
N LEU A 40 -14.06 -7.50 10.00
CA LEU A 40 -14.13 -6.30 9.15
C LEU A 40 -15.56 -5.83 8.92
N GLU A 41 -16.52 -6.75 8.90
CA GLU A 41 -17.94 -6.39 8.75
C GLU A 41 -18.45 -5.54 9.93
N ASN A 42 -17.80 -5.65 11.09
CA ASN A 42 -18.21 -4.97 12.30
C ASN A 42 -17.29 -3.82 12.71
N VAL A 43 -16.25 -3.55 11.94
CA VAL A 43 -15.33 -2.46 12.23
C VAL A 43 -15.94 -1.13 11.86
N ASP A 44 -15.80 -0.14 12.73
CA ASP A 44 -16.28 1.21 12.45
C ASP A 44 -15.53 1.83 11.28
N VAL A 45 -16.24 2.57 10.46
CA VAL A 45 -15.62 3.39 9.42
C VAL A 45 -15.26 4.76 10.00
N PRO A 46 -14.21 5.41 9.53
CA PRO A 46 -13.32 5.01 8.44
C PRO A 46 -12.24 4.03 8.90
N TYR A 47 -11.76 3.23 7.95
CA TYR A 47 -10.60 2.36 8.15
C TYR A 47 -9.79 2.28 6.85
N ILE A 48 -8.56 1.80 6.94
CA ILE A 48 -7.65 1.67 5.80
C ILE A 48 -7.01 0.28 5.82
N ILE A 49 -6.98 -0.38 4.67
CA ILE A 49 -6.30 -1.66 4.49
C ILE A 49 -5.33 -1.53 3.32
N VAL A 50 -4.07 -1.86 3.56
CA VAL A 50 -3.05 -1.88 2.52
C VAL A 50 -2.76 -3.32 2.13
N LYS A 51 -2.82 -3.62 0.83
CA LYS A 51 -2.68 -4.97 0.31
C LYS A 51 -1.51 -5.06 -0.66
N PHE A 52 -0.74 -6.14 -0.54
CA PHE A 52 0.23 -6.50 -1.56
C PHE A 52 -0.51 -7.33 -2.60
N ASP A 53 -0.84 -6.71 -3.73
CA ASP A 53 -1.67 -7.37 -4.76
C ASP A 53 -0.87 -8.25 -5.72
N GLY A 54 0.45 -8.14 -5.70
CA GLY A 54 1.30 -8.98 -6.52
C GLY A 54 2.42 -8.20 -7.20
N PHE A 55 3.17 -8.91 -8.00
CA PHE A 55 4.23 -8.28 -8.78
C PHE A 55 4.35 -8.94 -10.15
N THR A 56 4.88 -8.19 -11.10
CA THR A 56 5.15 -8.68 -12.46
C THR A 56 6.64 -8.54 -12.72
N VAL A 57 7.24 -9.64 -13.16
CA VAL A 57 8.65 -9.66 -13.52
C VAL A 57 8.80 -9.10 -14.93
N ASP A 58 9.68 -8.11 -15.07
CA ASP A 58 10.01 -7.57 -16.38
C ASP A 58 11.14 -8.39 -17.00
N SER A 59 10.77 -9.38 -17.80
CA SER A 59 11.74 -10.29 -18.41
C SER A 59 12.61 -9.61 -19.46
N GLU A 60 12.20 -8.45 -19.99
CA GLU A 60 12.99 -7.73 -20.99
C GLU A 60 14.18 -7.01 -20.37
N THR A 61 14.06 -6.63 -19.08
CA THR A 61 15.15 -5.93 -18.39
C THR A 61 16.04 -6.86 -17.59
N LYS A 62 15.66 -8.13 -17.44
CA LYS A 62 16.46 -9.10 -16.71
C LYS A 62 17.50 -9.73 -17.58
N ASP A 63 18.70 -9.94 -17.03
CA ASP A 63 19.75 -10.67 -17.72
C ASP A 63 19.53 -12.18 -17.57
N ASP A 64 20.43 -12.97 -18.14
CA ASP A 64 20.32 -14.42 -18.13
C ASP A 64 20.41 -15.03 -16.74
N SER A 65 20.97 -14.31 -15.78
CA SER A 65 21.11 -14.82 -14.42
C SER A 65 19.89 -14.54 -13.54
N PHE A 66 19.04 -13.61 -13.92
CA PHE A 66 17.87 -13.17 -13.14
C PHE A 66 18.23 -12.59 -11.77
N ASP A 67 19.48 -12.20 -11.57
CA ASP A 67 19.94 -11.65 -10.30
C ASP A 67 19.47 -10.24 -10.03
N SER A 68 19.12 -9.51 -11.07
CA SER A 68 18.65 -8.14 -10.96
C SER A 68 17.72 -7.84 -12.11
N GLY A 69 16.99 -6.77 -11.97
CA GLY A 69 16.06 -6.30 -12.97
C GLY A 69 14.94 -5.53 -12.32
N ASP A 70 14.19 -4.85 -13.15
CA ASP A 70 13.07 -4.04 -12.67
C ASP A 70 11.79 -4.86 -12.67
N ASP A 71 11.13 -4.87 -11.54
CA ASP A 71 9.84 -5.52 -11.39
C ASP A 71 8.78 -4.46 -11.08
N THR A 72 7.56 -4.73 -11.47
CA THR A 72 6.42 -3.89 -11.13
C THR A 72 5.66 -4.55 -9.99
N VAL A 73 5.55 -3.83 -8.87
CA VAL A 73 4.80 -4.28 -7.71
C VAL A 73 3.47 -3.57 -7.68
N GLN A 74 2.42 -4.30 -7.37
CA GLN A 74 1.06 -3.77 -7.30
C GLN A 74 0.60 -3.72 -5.85
N ILE A 75 0.21 -2.52 -5.41
CA ILE A 75 -0.29 -2.30 -4.05
C ILE A 75 -1.72 -1.78 -4.16
N GLY A 76 -2.62 -2.37 -3.40
CA GLY A 76 -3.99 -1.90 -3.29
C GLY A 76 -4.21 -1.24 -1.93
N ILE A 77 -4.99 -0.18 -1.91
CA ILE A 77 -5.34 0.47 -0.66
C ILE A 77 -6.85 0.66 -0.62
N THR A 78 -7.50 0.01 0.35
CA THR A 78 -8.92 0.21 0.60
C THR A 78 -9.07 1.31 1.65
N VAL A 79 -9.79 2.36 1.29
CA VAL A 79 -10.12 3.47 2.19
C VAL A 79 -11.63 3.55 2.31
N THR A 80 -12.14 3.68 3.52
CA THR A 80 -13.58 3.83 3.74
C THR A 80 -13.90 5.14 4.44
N GLY A 81 -15.12 5.59 4.30
CA GLY A 81 -15.60 6.81 4.93
C GLY A 81 -17.10 6.76 5.18
N LYS A 82 -17.57 7.55 6.13
CA LYS A 82 -19.01 7.65 6.48
C LYS A 82 -19.78 8.46 5.45
N SER A 83 -19.09 9.31 4.72
CA SER A 83 -19.69 10.16 3.69
C SER A 83 -18.72 10.28 2.52
N ASN A 84 -19.20 10.73 1.38
CA ASN A 84 -18.33 11.02 0.23
C ASN A 84 -17.30 12.09 0.56
N GLU A 85 -17.69 13.08 1.35
CA GLU A 85 -16.76 14.16 1.74
C GLU A 85 -15.62 13.63 2.60
N GLN A 86 -15.93 12.78 3.57
CA GLN A 86 -14.91 12.17 4.41
C GLN A 86 -13.99 11.25 3.59
N LEU A 87 -14.57 10.47 2.70
CA LEU A 87 -13.80 9.58 1.83
C LEU A 87 -12.85 10.38 0.95
N ASP A 88 -13.33 11.42 0.29
CA ASP A 88 -12.51 12.26 -0.59
C ASP A 88 -11.38 12.93 0.17
N ASP A 89 -11.65 13.41 1.36
CA ASP A 89 -10.63 14.03 2.22
C ASP A 89 -9.56 13.01 2.62
N LEU A 90 -9.97 11.84 3.06
CA LEU A 90 -9.04 10.77 3.45
C LEU A 90 -8.19 10.30 2.28
N VAL A 91 -8.79 10.10 1.10
CA VAL A 91 -8.07 9.69 -0.10
C VAL A 91 -7.00 10.73 -0.46
N SER A 92 -7.35 12.01 -0.41
CA SER A 92 -6.39 13.07 -0.70
C SER A 92 -5.22 13.06 0.28
N ARG A 93 -5.51 12.85 1.56
CA ARG A 93 -4.48 12.79 2.61
C ARG A 93 -3.59 11.56 2.45
N VAL A 94 -4.19 10.40 2.14
CA VAL A 94 -3.45 9.15 1.92
C VAL A 94 -2.50 9.31 0.72
N ARG A 95 -2.99 9.84 -0.38
CA ARG A 95 -2.16 10.03 -1.57
C ARG A 95 -0.99 10.98 -1.31
N ARG A 96 -1.24 12.09 -0.60
CA ARG A 96 -0.19 13.02 -0.24
C ARG A 96 0.82 12.41 0.73
N ALA A 97 0.33 11.64 1.71
CA ALA A 97 1.19 10.99 2.69
C ALA A 97 2.15 10.01 2.01
N ILE A 98 1.64 9.19 1.09
CA ILE A 98 2.45 8.23 0.36
C ILE A 98 3.48 8.96 -0.50
N HIS A 99 3.05 9.97 -1.25
CA HIS A 99 3.95 10.73 -2.11
C HIS A 99 5.08 11.38 -1.31
N SER A 100 4.74 12.06 -0.23
CA SER A 100 5.73 12.74 0.62
C SER A 100 6.69 11.76 1.27
N TYR A 101 6.18 10.64 1.77
CA TYR A 101 7.00 9.62 2.41
C TYR A 101 8.01 9.03 1.43
N MET A 102 7.57 8.69 0.22
CA MET A 102 8.46 8.10 -0.78
C MET A 102 9.56 9.06 -1.21
N ILE A 103 9.25 10.35 -1.30
CA ILE A 103 10.26 11.37 -1.61
C ILE A 103 11.24 11.53 -0.45
N ASP A 104 10.75 11.65 0.76
CA ASP A 104 11.59 11.91 1.94
C ASP A 104 12.50 10.72 2.27
N HIS A 105 12.09 9.51 1.90
CA HIS A 105 12.84 8.28 2.19
C HIS A 105 13.45 7.65 0.94
N ALA A 106 13.56 8.40 -0.15
CA ALA A 106 13.98 7.86 -1.46
C ALA A 106 15.36 7.18 -1.44
N ASP A 107 16.24 7.63 -0.55
CA ASP A 107 17.60 7.06 -0.43
C ASP A 107 17.66 5.84 0.47
N GLU A 108 16.57 5.48 1.12
CA GLU A 108 16.56 4.35 2.04
C GLU A 108 16.31 3.04 1.32
N GLU A 109 16.91 1.98 1.82
CA GLU A 109 16.73 0.63 1.31
C GLU A 109 15.27 0.20 1.48
N GLY A 110 14.74 -0.48 0.48
CA GLY A 110 13.37 -0.96 0.51
C GLY A 110 12.34 0.02 -0.05
N ILE A 111 12.76 1.22 -0.40
CA ILE A 111 11.87 2.20 -1.02
C ILE A 111 11.96 2.04 -2.55
N PRO A 112 10.82 1.90 -3.24
CA PRO A 112 10.85 1.79 -4.70
C PRO A 112 11.31 3.11 -5.33
N TYR A 113 11.98 3.02 -6.45
CA TYR A 113 12.44 4.23 -7.15
C TYR A 113 11.34 4.92 -7.95
N SER A 114 10.20 4.29 -8.10
CA SER A 114 9.03 4.91 -8.74
C SER A 114 7.77 4.37 -8.07
N THR A 115 6.91 5.27 -7.65
CA THR A 115 5.61 4.94 -7.05
C THR A 115 4.58 5.86 -7.67
N ARG A 116 3.54 5.29 -8.28
CA ARG A 116 2.51 6.08 -8.92
C ARG A 116 1.14 5.45 -8.76
N PRO A 117 0.09 6.26 -8.60
CA PRO A 117 -1.26 5.72 -8.64
C PRO A 117 -1.56 5.22 -10.05
N SER A 118 -2.18 4.04 -10.13
CA SER A 118 -2.54 3.43 -11.41
C SER A 118 -4.04 3.38 -11.63
N GLY A 119 -4.83 3.71 -10.63
CA GLY A 119 -6.27 3.75 -10.76
C GLY A 119 -6.96 3.68 -9.42
N GLY A 120 -8.29 3.59 -9.48
CA GLY A 120 -9.11 3.45 -8.29
C GLY A 120 -10.53 3.09 -8.66
N ARG A 121 -11.23 2.45 -7.74
CA ARG A 121 -12.62 2.06 -7.92
C ARG A 121 -13.41 2.41 -6.69
N LYS A 122 -14.38 3.31 -6.85
CA LYS A 122 -15.26 3.75 -5.77
C LYS A 122 -16.47 2.83 -5.68
N TYR A 123 -16.95 2.58 -4.46
CA TYR A 123 -18.12 1.74 -4.24
C TYR A 123 -18.88 2.21 -3.00
N TYR A 124 -20.10 1.73 -2.88
CA TYR A 124 -20.95 1.91 -1.70
C TYR A 124 -21.33 0.53 -1.18
N ASP A 125 -21.09 0.30 0.12
CA ASP A 125 -21.42 -0.96 0.76
C ASP A 125 -22.78 -0.82 1.46
N GLU A 126 -23.81 -1.47 0.92
CA GLU A 126 -25.16 -1.39 1.45
C GLU A 126 -25.33 -2.15 2.78
N ASP A 127 -24.59 -3.24 2.94
CA ASP A 127 -24.66 -4.06 4.16
C ASP A 127 -24.06 -3.34 5.36
N LYS A 128 -23.03 -2.56 5.10
CA LYS A 128 -22.40 -1.71 6.08
C LYS A 128 -22.39 -0.30 5.48
N PRO A 129 -23.43 0.51 5.77
CA PRO A 129 -23.58 1.78 5.06
C PRO A 129 -22.34 2.63 5.13
N CYS A 130 -21.51 2.55 4.10
CA CYS A 130 -20.28 3.33 4.02
C CYS A 130 -19.86 3.46 2.56
N PHE A 131 -19.08 4.51 2.32
CA PHE A 131 -18.44 4.72 1.03
C PHE A 131 -17.03 4.16 1.11
N GLY A 132 -16.55 3.57 0.02
CA GLY A 132 -15.21 3.04 -0.05
C GLY A 132 -14.57 3.30 -1.40
N ILE A 133 -13.27 3.19 -1.42
CA ILE A 133 -12.51 3.22 -2.67
C ILE A 133 -11.35 2.23 -2.56
N ASP A 134 -11.13 1.50 -3.63
CA ASP A 134 -9.94 0.65 -3.76
C ASP A 134 -8.97 1.39 -4.68
N LEU A 135 -7.91 1.93 -4.10
CA LEU A 135 -6.85 2.60 -4.84
C LEU A 135 -5.82 1.57 -5.29
N ALA A 136 -5.30 1.75 -6.48
CA ALA A 136 -4.23 0.90 -6.99
C ALA A 136 -2.98 1.75 -7.22
N TYR A 137 -1.83 1.20 -6.80
CA TYR A 137 -0.52 1.80 -7.02
C TYR A 137 0.38 0.82 -7.74
N GLN A 138 1.22 1.35 -8.61
CA GLN A 138 2.28 0.59 -9.24
C GLN A 138 3.61 1.16 -8.78
N CYS A 139 4.50 0.26 -8.38
CA CYS A 139 5.83 0.61 -7.91
C CYS A 139 6.86 -0.10 -8.77
N ALA A 140 7.84 0.63 -9.24
CA ALA A 140 8.98 0.04 -9.93
C ALA A 140 10.07 -0.19 -8.88
N ALA A 141 10.50 -1.43 -8.76
CA ALA A 141 11.48 -1.84 -7.77
C ALA A 141 12.42 -2.90 -8.37
N THR A 142 13.60 -3.00 -7.80
CA THR A 142 14.55 -4.03 -8.20
C THR A 142 14.60 -5.11 -7.13
N PHE A 143 14.32 -6.35 -7.52
CA PHE A 143 14.57 -7.52 -6.67
C PHE A 143 15.99 -7.98 -6.94
N ASN A 144 16.75 -8.18 -5.89
CA ASN A 144 18.14 -8.59 -5.99
C ASN A 144 18.33 -9.86 -5.16
N LEU A 145 18.53 -10.99 -5.85
CA LEU A 145 18.70 -12.28 -5.21
C LEU A 145 20.00 -12.37 -4.39
N GLU A 146 21.02 -11.65 -4.78
CA GLU A 146 22.28 -11.61 -4.02
C GLU A 146 22.07 -11.01 -2.64
N ASP A 147 21.25 -9.96 -2.54
CA ASP A 147 20.95 -9.34 -1.24
C ASP A 147 20.20 -10.31 -0.32
N GLU A 148 19.31 -11.14 -0.89
CA GLU A 148 18.61 -12.15 -0.12
C GLU A 148 19.54 -13.24 0.39
N ASP A 149 20.47 -13.68 -0.45
CA ASP A 149 21.47 -14.68 -0.06
C ASP A 149 22.38 -14.14 1.05
N GLU A 150 22.77 -12.89 0.98
CA GLU A 150 23.57 -12.25 2.04
C GLU A 150 22.81 -12.19 3.37
N GLN A 151 21.53 -12.02 3.32
CA GLN A 151 20.69 -11.95 4.52
C GLN A 151 20.57 -13.31 5.21
N GLU A 152 20.71 -14.39 4.49
CA GLU A 152 20.63 -15.75 5.04
C GLU A 152 21.90 -16.15 5.79
N GLU A 153 23.00 -15.51 5.53
CA GLU A 153 24.27 -15.78 6.21
C GLU A 153 24.31 -15.16 7.62
#